data_e2c013ed78e6387cfac7589448df4e85
#
_entry.id   e2c013ed78e6387cfac7589448df4e85
#
_cell.length_a   1.000
_cell.length_b   1.000
_cell.length_c   1.000
_cell.angle_alpha   90.00
_cell.angle_beta   90.00
_cell.angle_gamma   90.00
#
_symmetry.space_group_name_H-M   'P 1'
#
loop_
_entity.id
_entity.type
_entity.pdbx_description
1 polymer ?
#
loop_
_entity_poly.entity_id
_entity_poly.type
_entity_poly.pdbx_seq_one_letter_code
_entity_poly.pdbx_strand_id
1 'polypeptide(L)'
;EQSGQRNMVAGLGAYRLSRSEGDWNLSDISDQITYVRKQGGKGCAFFRAGFVIGNEKGLYNELKNRFFKYPAQLPPLTWMSATHAAPCEPQEVHVTRERGGLRLRWEGSPDCLYTLYYAQADSIDLASARSILATGIRTNEWFLPINADAEREYTFCVTASNRYRIESRPSRSTYYYFSRYDK
;
A
#
# COMPACT_ATOMS: atom_id res chain seq x y z
N GLU A 1 6.92 -18.55 20.60
CA GLU A 1 7.02 -19.65 19.60
C GLU A 1 5.74 -19.94 18.80
N GLN A 2 4.60 -19.34 19.12
CA GLN A 2 3.36 -19.53 18.33
C GLN A 2 3.14 -18.47 17.23
N SER A 3 4.07 -17.56 17.02
CA SER A 3 3.94 -16.44 16.05
C SER A 3 4.18 -16.84 14.59
N GLY A 4 4.64 -18.05 14.31
CA GLY A 4 5.05 -18.46 12.95
C GLY A 4 3.95 -18.48 11.88
N GLN A 5 2.66 -18.47 12.28
CA GLN A 5 1.54 -18.51 11.35
C GLN A 5 0.60 -17.31 11.42
N ARG A 6 0.70 -16.46 12.45
CA ARG A 6 -0.20 -15.32 12.64
C ARG A 6 0.54 -13.99 12.48
N ASN A 7 -0.16 -13.00 11.95
CA ASN A 7 0.40 -11.66 11.84
C ASN A 7 0.48 -11.00 13.22
N MET A 8 1.66 -10.55 13.59
CA MET A 8 1.88 -9.82 14.84
C MET A 8 1.86 -8.32 14.56
N VAL A 9 1.06 -7.59 15.36
CA VAL A 9 1.00 -6.12 15.37
C VAL A 9 1.45 -5.65 16.75
N ALA A 10 2.46 -4.81 16.81
CA ALA A 10 3.00 -4.29 18.07
C ALA A 10 2.20 -3.10 18.57
N GLY A 11 1.80 -3.10 19.85
CA GLY A 11 1.22 -1.95 20.53
C GLY A 11 2.31 -0.97 20.99
N LEU A 12 2.24 0.29 20.53
CA LEU A 12 3.19 1.34 20.88
C LEU A 12 2.52 2.43 21.72
N GLY A 13 3.16 2.80 22.82
CA GLY A 13 2.66 3.78 23.79
C GLY A 13 2.90 5.23 23.35
N ALA A 14 2.16 5.71 22.34
CA ALA A 14 2.27 7.11 21.87
C ALA A 14 2.02 8.15 22.98
N TYR A 15 1.21 7.81 23.98
CA TYR A 15 0.92 8.67 25.14
C TYR A 15 2.18 9.04 25.94
N ARG A 16 3.22 8.19 25.90
CA ARG A 16 4.49 8.44 26.60
C ARG A 16 5.27 9.64 26.05
N LEU A 17 4.89 10.18 24.90
CA LEU A 17 5.43 11.45 24.40
C LEU A 17 5.00 12.65 25.26
N SER A 18 3.87 12.54 25.98
CA SER A 18 3.42 13.59 26.89
C SER A 18 4.37 13.75 28.09
N ARG A 19 4.61 14.99 28.50
CA ARG A 19 5.42 15.31 29.69
C ARG A 19 4.91 14.67 30.98
N SER A 20 3.59 14.55 31.10
CA SER A 20 2.93 13.95 32.29
C SER A 20 2.99 12.43 32.33
N GLU A 21 3.28 11.76 31.19
CA GLU A 21 3.15 10.30 31.10
C GLU A 21 4.48 9.61 30.68
N GLY A 22 5.60 10.33 30.67
CA GLY A 22 6.89 9.70 30.37
C GLY A 22 7.93 10.59 29.70
N ASP A 23 7.47 11.65 29.04
CA ASP A 23 8.30 12.64 28.33
C ASP A 23 9.30 12.04 27.33
N TRP A 24 8.90 10.96 26.68
CA TRP A 24 9.71 10.30 25.66
C TRP A 24 9.99 11.22 24.48
N ASN A 25 11.13 11.02 23.83
CA ASN A 25 11.44 11.69 22.57
C ASN A 25 10.74 10.99 21.40
N LEU A 26 10.57 11.70 20.29
CA LEU A 26 10.00 11.14 19.06
C LEU A 26 10.86 9.97 18.55
N SER A 27 12.19 10.03 18.73
CA SER A 27 13.12 8.95 18.39
C SER A 27 12.76 7.62 19.06
N ASP A 28 12.29 7.65 20.31
CA ASP A 28 11.94 6.42 21.04
C ASP A 28 10.82 5.63 20.35
N ILE A 29 9.81 6.34 19.81
CA ILE A 29 8.74 5.73 19.01
C ILE A 29 9.26 5.28 17.64
N SER A 30 10.11 6.09 16.99
CA SER A 30 10.70 5.77 15.68
C SER A 30 11.58 4.52 15.74
N ASP A 31 12.35 4.37 16.79
CA ASP A 31 13.22 3.20 17.01
C ASP A 31 12.39 1.94 17.27
N GLN A 32 11.30 2.04 18.04
CA GLN A 32 10.37 0.92 18.24
C GLN A 32 9.73 0.45 16.93
N ILE A 33 9.27 1.39 16.07
CA ILE A 33 8.72 1.03 14.75
C ILE A 33 9.79 0.33 13.90
N THR A 34 11.00 0.87 13.89
CA THR A 34 12.14 0.31 13.16
C THR A 34 12.48 -1.08 13.66
N TYR A 35 12.51 -1.28 14.97
CA TYR A 35 12.76 -2.58 15.60
C TYR A 35 11.68 -3.60 15.24
N VAL A 36 10.38 -3.22 15.36
CA VAL A 36 9.25 -4.10 14.99
C VAL A 36 9.36 -4.57 13.55
N ARG A 37 9.67 -3.66 12.62
CA ARG A 37 9.86 -4.00 11.20
C ARG A 37 11.04 -4.94 10.99
N LYS A 38 12.17 -4.69 11.64
CA LYS A 38 13.37 -5.53 11.57
C LYS A 38 13.12 -6.96 12.11
N GLN A 39 12.23 -7.11 13.10
CA GLN A 39 11.83 -8.39 13.65
C GLN A 39 10.71 -9.09 12.82
N GLY A 40 10.32 -8.54 11.68
CA GLY A 40 9.28 -9.11 10.82
C GLY A 40 7.85 -8.86 11.28
N GLY A 41 7.64 -7.95 12.23
CA GLY A 41 6.30 -7.50 12.66
C GLY A 41 5.54 -6.87 11.48
N LYS A 42 4.24 -7.17 11.41
CA LYS A 42 3.39 -6.81 10.26
C LYS A 42 2.67 -5.46 10.40
N GLY A 43 2.86 -4.79 11.54
CA GLY A 43 2.27 -3.47 11.76
C GLY A 43 2.46 -2.98 13.19
N CYS A 44 2.02 -1.74 13.43
CA CYS A 44 2.00 -1.10 14.73
C CYS A 44 0.61 -0.54 15.02
N ALA A 45 0.20 -0.60 16.29
CA ALA A 45 -0.99 0.06 16.80
C ALA A 45 -0.56 1.11 17.83
N PHE A 46 -1.05 2.35 17.70
CA PHE A 46 -0.64 3.45 18.58
C PHE A 46 -1.70 3.71 19.66
N PHE A 47 -1.32 3.64 20.91
CA PHE A 47 -2.16 3.99 22.04
C PHE A 47 -1.64 5.28 22.67
N ARG A 48 -2.38 6.37 22.74
CA ARG A 48 -3.77 6.62 22.32
C ARG A 48 -3.76 7.43 21.01
N ALA A 49 -4.79 7.26 20.18
CA ALA A 49 -4.91 7.93 18.89
C ALA A 49 -4.81 9.47 18.97
N GLY A 50 -5.27 10.08 20.06
CA GLY A 50 -5.21 11.53 20.28
C GLY A 50 -3.81 12.10 20.15
N PHE A 51 -2.76 11.36 20.54
CA PHE A 51 -1.35 11.82 20.43
C PHE A 51 -0.86 11.81 18.99
N VAL A 52 -1.38 10.90 18.17
CA VAL A 52 -1.12 10.88 16.73
C VAL A 52 -1.84 12.04 16.04
N ILE A 53 -3.16 12.19 16.30
CA ILE A 53 -4.00 13.24 15.70
C ILE A 53 -3.50 14.64 16.12
N GLY A 54 -3.15 14.82 17.39
CA GLY A 54 -2.60 16.06 17.93
C GLY A 54 -1.17 16.37 17.50
N ASN A 55 -0.54 15.46 16.72
CA ASN A 55 0.84 15.58 16.25
C ASN A 55 1.85 15.83 17.40
N GLU A 56 1.66 15.15 18.54
CA GLU A 56 2.51 15.32 19.73
C GLU A 56 3.99 15.10 19.36
N LYS A 57 4.83 16.07 19.71
CA LYS A 57 6.27 16.12 19.34
C LYS A 57 6.56 15.82 17.85
N GLY A 58 5.58 16.03 16.95
CA GLY A 58 5.73 15.76 15.52
C GLY A 58 5.44 14.34 15.09
N LEU A 59 4.81 13.51 15.93
CA LEU A 59 4.54 12.09 15.67
C LEU A 59 3.76 11.87 14.36
N TYR A 60 2.66 12.62 14.12
CA TYR A 60 1.89 12.48 12.88
C TYR A 60 2.76 12.73 11.64
N ASN A 61 3.57 13.78 11.67
CA ASN A 61 4.44 14.13 10.55
C ASN A 61 5.50 13.05 10.30
N GLU A 62 6.09 12.50 11.35
CA GLU A 62 7.07 11.40 11.26
C GLU A 62 6.43 10.14 10.66
N LEU A 63 5.24 9.77 11.13
CA LEU A 63 4.49 8.63 10.60
C LEU A 63 4.14 8.84 9.13
N LYS A 64 3.57 9.98 8.78
CA LYS A 64 3.11 10.30 7.42
C LYS A 64 4.27 10.38 6.42
N ASN A 65 5.36 11.07 6.79
CA ASN A 65 6.41 11.40 5.82
C ASN A 65 7.51 10.34 5.74
N ARG A 66 7.67 9.50 6.77
CA ARG A 66 8.73 8.50 6.84
C ARG A 66 8.19 7.07 6.85
N PHE A 67 7.43 6.69 7.89
CA PHE A 67 7.08 5.29 8.12
C PHE A 67 5.91 4.79 7.25
N PHE A 68 4.92 5.63 6.99
CA PHE A 68 3.70 5.29 6.26
C PHE A 68 3.46 6.23 5.07
N LYS A 69 4.55 6.64 4.43
CA LYS A 69 4.52 7.54 3.28
C LYS A 69 3.81 6.92 2.07
N TYR A 70 3.94 5.63 1.91
CA TYR A 70 3.38 4.89 0.79
C TYR A 70 2.25 3.98 1.24
N PRO A 71 1.26 3.69 0.38
CA PRO A 71 0.27 2.68 0.65
C PRO A 71 0.92 1.33 0.97
N ALA A 72 0.22 0.50 1.74
CA ALA A 72 0.68 -0.84 2.04
C ALA A 72 -0.48 -1.82 1.92
N GLN A 73 -0.19 -3.00 1.42
CA GLN A 73 -1.14 -4.10 1.48
C GLN A 73 -1.28 -4.60 2.92
N LEU A 74 -2.48 -5.05 3.25
CA LEU A 74 -2.70 -5.76 4.49
C LEU A 74 -2.10 -7.17 4.38
N PRO A 75 -1.42 -7.67 5.43
CA PRO A 75 -0.77 -8.96 5.38
C PRO A 75 -1.79 -10.09 5.20
N PRO A 76 -1.44 -11.17 4.48
CA PRO A 76 -2.33 -12.29 4.24
C PRO A 76 -2.71 -13.02 5.53
N LEU A 77 -3.95 -13.53 5.58
CA LEU A 77 -4.51 -14.28 6.68
C LEU A 77 -4.45 -15.80 6.36
N THR A 78 -3.26 -16.29 6.08
CA THR A 78 -3.06 -17.66 5.59
C THR A 78 -3.63 -18.72 6.53
N TRP A 79 -3.55 -18.51 7.85
CA TRP A 79 -4.11 -19.43 8.85
C TRP A 79 -5.63 -19.56 8.84
N MET A 80 -6.33 -18.67 8.13
CA MET A 80 -7.80 -18.71 7.98
C MET A 80 -8.24 -19.39 6.68
N SER A 81 -7.31 -19.67 5.78
CA SER A 81 -7.59 -20.29 4.49
C SER A 81 -7.21 -21.77 4.49
N ALA A 82 -8.15 -22.65 4.26
CA ALA A 82 -7.89 -24.09 4.22
C ALA A 82 -7.01 -24.50 3.02
N THR A 83 -7.12 -23.79 1.90
CA THR A 83 -6.44 -24.14 0.65
C THR A 83 -5.20 -23.32 0.38
N HIS A 84 -5.02 -22.19 1.06
CA HIS A 84 -3.99 -21.18 0.78
C HIS A 84 -3.96 -20.71 -0.69
N ALA A 85 -5.03 -20.99 -1.46
CA ALA A 85 -5.08 -20.68 -2.87
C ALA A 85 -5.18 -19.16 -3.11
N ALA A 86 -4.32 -18.65 -3.97
CA ALA A 86 -4.43 -17.31 -4.50
C ALA A 86 -5.54 -17.26 -5.58
N PRO A 87 -6.21 -16.11 -5.78
CA PRO A 87 -7.10 -15.93 -6.90
C PRO A 87 -6.34 -15.94 -8.24
N CYS A 88 -7.08 -16.06 -9.35
CA CYS A 88 -6.50 -15.87 -10.67
C CYS A 88 -5.97 -14.43 -10.80
N GLU A 89 -4.90 -14.29 -11.56
CA GLU A 89 -4.34 -12.98 -11.92
C GLU A 89 -5.34 -12.21 -12.80
N PRO A 90 -5.44 -10.89 -12.62
CA PRO A 90 -6.21 -10.02 -13.51
C PRO A 90 -5.68 -10.09 -14.95
N GLN A 91 -6.59 -9.99 -15.91
CA GLN A 91 -6.27 -10.04 -17.33
C GLN A 91 -6.60 -8.71 -18.02
N GLU A 92 -6.11 -8.54 -19.23
CA GLU A 92 -6.49 -7.45 -20.13
C GLU A 92 -6.46 -6.06 -19.49
N VAL A 93 -5.32 -5.70 -18.90
CA VAL A 93 -5.14 -4.34 -18.36
C VAL A 93 -5.03 -3.36 -19.51
N HIS A 94 -6.07 -2.56 -19.70
CA HIS A 94 -6.15 -1.51 -20.71
C HIS A 94 -6.00 -0.13 -20.08
N VAL A 95 -5.22 0.73 -20.71
CA VAL A 95 -5.03 2.12 -20.32
C VAL A 95 -5.55 3.01 -21.43
N THR A 96 -6.50 3.91 -21.09
CA THR A 96 -7.05 4.88 -22.02
C THR A 96 -6.89 6.28 -21.48
N ARG A 97 -6.62 7.25 -22.37
CA ARG A 97 -6.61 8.64 -22.01
C ARG A 97 -8.03 9.16 -21.86
N GLU A 98 -8.28 9.87 -20.79
CA GLU A 98 -9.52 10.60 -20.55
C GLU A 98 -9.18 12.05 -20.15
N ARG A 99 -10.20 12.92 -20.14
CA ARG A 99 -10.00 14.31 -19.71
C ARG A 99 -9.49 14.36 -18.27
N GLY A 100 -8.27 14.87 -18.09
CA GLY A 100 -7.63 15.04 -16.78
C GLY A 100 -6.84 13.84 -16.28
N GLY A 101 -6.65 12.77 -17.08
CA GLY A 101 -5.86 11.63 -16.63
C GLY A 101 -5.92 10.37 -17.48
N LEU A 102 -5.64 9.27 -16.84
CA LEU A 102 -5.70 7.93 -17.44
C LEU A 102 -6.77 7.09 -16.76
N ARG A 103 -7.59 6.40 -17.54
CA ARG A 103 -8.50 5.35 -17.08
C ARG A 103 -7.86 4.01 -17.31
N LEU A 104 -7.71 3.24 -16.24
CA LEU A 104 -7.27 1.86 -16.29
C LEU A 104 -8.47 0.95 -16.09
N ARG A 105 -8.57 -0.12 -16.90
CA ARG A 105 -9.59 -1.16 -16.77
C ARG A 105 -8.93 -2.53 -16.91
N TRP A 106 -9.47 -3.52 -16.23
CA TRP A 106 -8.97 -4.90 -16.28
C TRP A 106 -10.10 -5.90 -16.12
N GLU A 107 -9.85 -7.14 -16.54
CA GLU A 107 -10.74 -8.25 -16.27
C GLU A 107 -10.33 -8.98 -14.99
N GLY A 108 -11.31 -9.37 -14.18
CA GLY A 108 -11.07 -10.08 -12.93
C GLY A 108 -12.35 -10.41 -12.18
N SER A 109 -12.23 -11.20 -11.11
CA SER A 109 -13.36 -11.66 -10.31
C SER A 109 -13.97 -10.53 -9.46
N PRO A 110 -15.30 -10.40 -9.41
CA PRO A 110 -15.97 -9.39 -8.57
C PRO A 110 -15.77 -9.62 -7.06
N ASP A 111 -15.39 -10.83 -6.65
CA ASP A 111 -15.17 -11.20 -5.24
C ASP A 111 -13.75 -10.86 -4.75
N CYS A 112 -12.92 -10.25 -5.59
CA CYS A 112 -11.56 -9.87 -5.26
C CYS A 112 -11.44 -8.38 -4.93
N LEU A 113 -10.41 -8.06 -4.14
CA LEU A 113 -9.88 -6.71 -4.00
C LEU A 113 -8.64 -6.60 -4.88
N TYR A 114 -8.47 -5.45 -5.53
CA TYR A 114 -7.34 -5.25 -6.44
C TYR A 114 -6.32 -4.30 -5.84
N THR A 115 -5.07 -4.53 -6.20
CA THR A 115 -3.97 -3.60 -5.98
C THR A 115 -3.39 -3.21 -7.33
N LEU A 116 -3.33 -1.91 -7.57
CA LEU A 116 -2.74 -1.32 -8.77
C LEU A 116 -1.33 -0.88 -8.46
N TYR A 117 -0.39 -1.40 -9.23
CA TYR A 117 1.01 -1.01 -9.20
C TYR A 117 1.37 -0.16 -10.39
N TYR A 118 2.33 0.73 -10.22
CA TYR A 118 2.86 1.54 -11.29
C TYR A 118 4.34 1.85 -11.12
N ALA A 119 4.99 2.20 -12.23
CA ALA A 119 6.28 2.84 -12.25
C ALA A 119 6.31 3.91 -13.36
N GLN A 120 7.14 4.93 -13.20
CA GLN A 120 7.53 5.86 -14.26
C GLN A 120 8.83 5.35 -14.89
N ALA A 121 8.82 4.12 -15.35
CA ALA A 121 9.92 3.36 -15.91
C ALA A 121 9.33 2.18 -16.70
N ASP A 122 10.16 1.45 -17.39
CA ASP A 122 9.81 0.25 -18.17
C ASP A 122 9.52 -1.00 -17.30
N SER A 123 9.90 -0.97 -16.02
CA SER A 123 9.71 -2.08 -15.09
C SER A 123 9.18 -1.63 -13.73
N ILE A 124 8.48 -2.54 -13.03
CA ILE A 124 7.86 -2.29 -11.72
C ILE A 124 8.54 -3.17 -10.68
N ASP A 125 9.08 -2.56 -9.62
CA ASP A 125 9.52 -3.28 -8.43
C ASP A 125 8.32 -3.56 -7.51
N LEU A 126 7.75 -4.76 -7.61
CA LEU A 126 6.58 -5.19 -6.81
C LEU A 126 6.90 -5.37 -5.32
N ALA A 127 8.17 -5.51 -4.94
CA ALA A 127 8.58 -5.59 -3.54
C ALA A 127 8.61 -4.22 -2.86
N SER A 128 8.59 -3.14 -3.65
CA SER A 128 8.62 -1.77 -3.14
C SER A 128 7.21 -1.21 -2.93
N ALA A 129 6.92 -0.72 -1.72
CA ALA A 129 5.68 0.01 -1.45
C ALA A 129 5.54 1.30 -2.30
N ARG A 130 6.63 1.81 -2.86
CA ARG A 130 6.62 2.98 -3.78
C ARG A 130 5.89 2.69 -5.07
N SER A 131 5.86 1.43 -5.49
CA SER A 131 5.17 0.99 -6.70
C SER A 131 3.68 0.81 -6.51
N ILE A 132 3.16 0.84 -5.29
CA ILE A 132 1.72 0.73 -5.02
C ILE A 132 1.06 2.09 -5.28
N LEU A 133 0.22 2.16 -6.30
CA LEU A 133 -0.59 3.33 -6.60
C LEU A 133 -1.86 3.36 -5.76
N ALA A 134 -2.56 2.23 -5.70
CA ALA A 134 -3.78 2.07 -4.91
C ALA A 134 -3.97 0.62 -4.49
N THR A 135 -4.64 0.39 -3.36
CA THR A 135 -4.95 -0.94 -2.83
C THR A 135 -6.38 -0.98 -2.31
N GLY A 136 -6.96 -2.19 -2.23
CA GLY A 136 -8.33 -2.38 -1.75
C GLY A 136 -9.40 -1.91 -2.75
N ILE A 137 -9.06 -1.83 -4.03
CA ILE A 137 -9.97 -1.44 -5.10
C ILE A 137 -11.02 -2.54 -5.27
N ARG A 138 -12.31 -2.16 -5.30
CA ARG A 138 -13.46 -3.09 -5.41
C ARG A 138 -14.05 -3.18 -6.80
N THR A 139 -13.63 -2.30 -7.70
CA THR A 139 -14.07 -2.23 -9.09
C THR A 139 -12.96 -2.71 -10.00
N ASN A 140 -13.29 -3.04 -11.23
CA ASN A 140 -12.32 -3.44 -12.25
C ASN A 140 -11.81 -2.22 -13.04
N GLU A 141 -11.81 -1.05 -12.43
CA GLU A 141 -11.27 0.17 -13.02
C GLU A 141 -10.67 1.12 -11.99
N TRP A 142 -9.78 1.99 -12.47
CA TRP A 142 -9.17 3.06 -11.69
C TRP A 142 -8.94 4.30 -12.56
N PHE A 143 -9.18 5.48 -12.00
CA PHE A 143 -8.82 6.74 -12.66
C PHE A 143 -7.59 7.35 -11.98
N LEU A 144 -6.53 7.54 -12.76
CA LEU A 144 -5.31 8.21 -12.33
C LEU A 144 -5.32 9.65 -12.84
N PRO A 145 -5.51 10.65 -11.97
CA PRO A 145 -5.37 12.04 -12.36
C PRO A 145 -3.94 12.34 -12.79
N ILE A 146 -3.76 12.95 -13.96
CA ILE A 146 -2.45 13.37 -14.44
C ILE A 146 -2.52 14.84 -14.81
N ASN A 147 -1.57 15.62 -14.31
CA ASN A 147 -1.38 16.98 -14.75
C ASN A 147 -0.79 16.98 -16.17
N ALA A 148 -1.46 17.64 -17.12
CA ALA A 148 -1.22 17.55 -18.56
C ALA A 148 0.14 18.11 -19.03
N ASP A 149 0.92 18.72 -18.13
CA ASP A 149 2.09 19.50 -18.52
C ASP A 149 3.40 18.70 -18.68
N ALA A 150 3.39 17.39 -18.43
CA ALA A 150 4.60 16.57 -18.49
C ALA A 150 4.40 15.30 -19.30
N GLU A 151 5.24 15.12 -20.32
CA GLU A 151 5.41 13.82 -20.97
C GLU A 151 5.97 12.83 -19.98
N ARG A 152 5.36 11.67 -19.88
CA ARG A 152 5.77 10.62 -18.91
C ARG A 152 5.47 9.24 -19.44
N GLU A 153 6.37 8.35 -19.11
CA GLU A 153 6.21 6.92 -19.30
C GLU A 153 5.57 6.32 -18.04
N TYR A 154 4.68 5.39 -18.25
CA TYR A 154 4.05 4.64 -17.17
C TYR A 154 4.03 3.17 -17.52
N THR A 155 4.37 2.35 -16.56
CA THR A 155 4.12 0.92 -16.61
C THR A 155 3.16 0.57 -15.49
N PHE A 156 2.12 -0.21 -15.79
CA PHE A 156 1.09 -0.61 -14.85
C PHE A 156 0.98 -2.13 -14.80
N CYS A 157 0.65 -2.68 -13.62
CA CYS A 157 0.11 -4.01 -13.47
C CYS A 157 -0.85 -4.07 -12.29
N VAL A 158 -1.69 -5.09 -12.27
CA VAL A 158 -2.75 -5.27 -11.26
C VAL A 158 -2.62 -6.66 -10.65
N THR A 159 -2.81 -6.76 -9.34
CA THR A 159 -2.98 -8.02 -8.63
C THR A 159 -4.38 -8.11 -8.04
N ALA A 160 -4.86 -9.32 -7.81
CA ALA A 160 -6.11 -9.60 -7.11
C ALA A 160 -5.82 -10.24 -5.75
N SER A 161 -6.61 -9.90 -4.74
CA SER A 161 -6.55 -10.51 -3.42
C SER A 161 -7.92 -11.07 -3.04
N ASN A 162 -7.96 -12.30 -2.52
CA ASN A 162 -9.18 -12.91 -2.02
C ASN A 162 -9.55 -12.37 -0.62
N ARG A 163 -10.66 -12.86 -0.04
CA ARG A 163 -11.12 -12.49 1.32
C ARG A 163 -10.08 -12.75 2.43
N TYR A 164 -9.12 -13.64 2.21
CA TYR A 164 -8.02 -13.91 3.13
C TYR A 164 -6.77 -13.08 2.84
N ARG A 165 -6.88 -12.12 1.91
CA ARG A 165 -5.77 -11.24 1.48
C ARG A 165 -4.60 -12.03 0.88
N ILE A 166 -4.86 -13.23 0.37
CA ILE A 166 -3.87 -13.97 -0.40
C ILE A 166 -3.87 -13.36 -1.79
N GLU A 167 -2.71 -12.88 -2.22
CA GLU A 167 -2.53 -12.14 -3.45
C GLU A 167 -2.20 -13.07 -4.62
N SER A 168 -2.74 -12.76 -5.79
CA SER A 168 -2.45 -13.43 -7.06
C SER A 168 -1.05 -13.07 -7.56
N ARG A 169 -0.63 -13.74 -8.62
CA ARG A 169 0.42 -13.21 -9.50
C ARG A 169 -0.05 -11.89 -10.11
N PRO A 170 0.88 -11.00 -10.50
CA PRO A 170 0.52 -9.78 -11.22
C PRO A 170 0.01 -10.12 -12.62
N SER A 171 -0.87 -9.27 -13.13
CA SER A 171 -1.20 -9.25 -14.55
C SER A 171 0.05 -9.02 -15.41
N ARG A 172 -0.05 -9.21 -16.72
CA ARG A 172 0.95 -8.69 -17.64
C ARG A 172 1.08 -7.18 -17.44
N SER A 173 2.31 -6.67 -17.53
CA SER A 173 2.56 -5.25 -17.46
C SER A 173 2.09 -4.55 -18.72
N THR A 174 1.41 -3.42 -18.56
CA THR A 174 0.94 -2.57 -19.66
C THR A 174 1.71 -1.27 -19.62
N TYR A 175 2.40 -0.98 -20.70
CA TYR A 175 3.14 0.26 -20.89
C TYR A 175 2.25 1.32 -21.53
N TYR A 176 2.38 2.57 -21.07
CA TYR A 176 1.68 3.71 -21.62
C TYR A 176 2.59 4.95 -21.64
N TYR A 177 2.73 5.55 -22.81
CA TYR A 177 3.43 6.83 -22.96
C TYR A 177 2.40 7.96 -22.98
N PHE A 178 2.47 8.84 -22.00
CA PHE A 178 1.62 10.02 -21.90
C PHE A 178 2.30 11.19 -22.63
N SER A 179 1.80 11.54 -23.81
CA SER A 179 2.24 12.71 -24.57
C SER A 179 1.30 13.90 -24.33
N ARG A 180 1.85 15.08 -24.14
CA ARG A 180 1.06 16.33 -24.05
C ARG A 180 0.38 16.71 -25.38
N TYR A 181 0.82 16.10 -26.49
CA TYR A 181 0.29 16.38 -27.83
C TYR A 181 -0.86 15.46 -28.24
N ASP A 182 -1.09 14.35 -27.52
CA ASP A 182 -2.24 13.50 -27.78
C ASP A 182 -3.50 14.18 -27.25
N LYS A 183 -4.34 14.69 -28.16
CA LYS A 183 -5.63 15.32 -27.87
C LYS A 183 -6.78 14.32 -27.95
#